data_a1fd5c4e83a19fe11121094f6616e71b
#
_entry.id   a1fd5c4e83a19fe11121094f6616e71b
#
_cell.length_a   1.000
_cell.length_b   1.000
_cell.length_c   1.000
_cell.angle_alpha   90.00
_cell.angle_beta   90.00
_cell.angle_gamma   90.00
#
_symmetry.space_group_name_H-M   'P 1'
#
loop_
_entity.id
_entity.type
_entity.pdbx_description
1 polymer ?
#
loop_
_entity_poly.entity_id
_entity_poly.type
_entity_poly.pdbx_seq_one_letter_code
_entity_poly.pdbx_strand_id
1 'polypeptide(L)'
;LDRAAALLKADGIDHALINIGGNVMALGSRDGAGTPWRVGIQHPRPQAVGGAPLATLELRDGEAIGTSGDYHRYFEIGGRRYCHLLDPRSGFPAEATQAVTVLIAPGKAAGMRSDALSKPIFIAGADWRAMARKLGVEAVLKVGADGTASVSPAMQARLKIDLPDLKLLVVP
;
A
#
# COMPACT_ATOMS: atom_id res chain seq x y z
N LEU A 1 -10.87 6.24 7.35
CA LEU A 1 -9.76 6.29 8.30
C LEU A 1 -9.72 7.62 9.04
N ASP A 2 -9.55 8.76 8.36
CA ASP A 2 -9.36 10.07 9.00
C ASP A 2 -10.48 10.47 9.96
N ARG A 3 -11.76 10.22 9.56
CA ARG A 3 -12.90 10.48 10.44
C ARG A 3 -12.93 9.54 11.64
N ALA A 4 -12.61 8.26 11.45
CA ALA A 4 -12.53 7.29 12.55
C ALA A 4 -11.44 7.69 13.54
N ALA A 5 -10.27 8.08 13.04
CA ALA A 5 -9.17 8.58 13.85
C ALA A 5 -9.56 9.80 14.69
N ALA A 6 -10.28 10.75 14.06
CA ALA A 6 -10.75 11.96 14.76
C ALA A 6 -11.77 11.64 15.86
N LEU A 7 -12.68 10.68 15.62
CA LEU A 7 -13.66 10.24 16.63
C LEU A 7 -12.97 9.54 17.80
N LEU A 8 -12.06 8.61 17.52
CA LEU A 8 -11.30 7.93 18.58
C LEU A 8 -10.55 8.92 19.47
N LYS A 9 -9.88 9.90 18.88
CA LYS A 9 -9.19 10.96 19.63
C LYS A 9 -10.15 11.81 20.46
N ALA A 10 -11.32 12.14 19.92
CA ALA A 10 -12.36 12.87 20.67
C ALA A 10 -12.87 12.10 21.88
N ASP A 11 -12.90 10.77 21.80
CA ASP A 11 -13.29 9.86 22.89
C ASP A 11 -12.11 9.50 23.82
N GLY A 12 -10.95 10.18 23.69
CA GLY A 12 -9.78 9.96 24.56
C GLY A 12 -8.96 8.72 24.20
N ILE A 13 -9.14 8.15 23.01
CA ILE A 13 -8.35 7.01 22.53
C ILE A 13 -7.19 7.53 21.66
N ASP A 14 -6.01 7.65 22.28
CA ASP A 14 -4.81 8.21 21.64
C ASP A 14 -3.93 7.15 20.97
N HIS A 15 -4.17 5.88 21.22
CA HIS A 15 -3.38 4.76 20.70
C HIS A 15 -4.27 3.73 20.02
N ALA A 16 -4.20 3.62 18.69
CA ALA A 16 -4.98 2.67 17.91
C ALA A 16 -4.33 2.35 16.57
N LEU A 17 -4.54 1.15 16.07
CA LEU A 17 -4.29 0.78 14.68
C LEU A 17 -5.64 0.59 13.99
N ILE A 18 -5.98 1.49 13.07
CA ILE A 18 -7.27 1.50 12.39
C ILE A 18 -7.09 0.83 11.03
N ASN A 19 -7.84 -0.24 10.78
CA ASN A 19 -7.86 -0.92 9.48
C ASN A 19 -9.29 -0.91 8.92
N ILE A 20 -9.48 -0.31 7.75
CA ILE A 20 -10.76 -0.30 7.04
C ILE A 20 -10.52 -0.74 5.61
N GLY A 21 -10.94 -1.97 5.29
CA GLY A 21 -10.84 -2.51 3.94
C GLY A 21 -9.40 -2.70 3.42
N GLY A 22 -8.43 -2.91 4.31
CA GLY A 22 -7.03 -3.07 3.96
C GLY A 22 -6.21 -1.78 3.98
N ASN A 23 -6.86 -0.61 4.08
CA ASN A 23 -6.16 0.64 4.37
C ASN A 23 -5.97 0.78 5.88
N VAL A 24 -4.76 1.13 6.30
CA VAL A 24 -4.37 1.16 7.72
C VAL A 24 -3.83 2.53 8.08
N MET A 25 -4.22 3.04 9.25
CA MET A 25 -3.71 4.27 9.83
C MET A 25 -3.32 4.05 11.29
N ALA A 26 -2.17 4.55 11.68
CA ALA A 26 -1.68 4.50 13.05
C ALA A 26 -2.08 5.76 13.83
N LEU A 27 -2.53 5.58 15.05
CA LEU A 27 -2.64 6.62 16.07
C LEU A 27 -1.68 6.28 17.20
N GLY A 28 -0.91 7.27 17.66
CA GLY A 28 0.04 7.11 18.74
C GLY A 28 0.99 5.94 18.51
N SER A 29 1.22 5.16 19.57
CA SER A 29 2.11 4.00 19.58
C SER A 29 1.41 2.75 20.14
N ARG A 30 1.96 1.58 19.84
CA ARG A 30 1.35 0.29 20.23
C ARG A 30 1.22 0.10 21.75
N ASP A 31 2.14 0.66 22.51
CA ASP A 31 2.27 0.47 23.96
C ASP A 31 2.11 1.78 24.77
N GLY A 32 1.83 2.90 24.10
CA GLY A 32 1.80 4.21 24.74
C GLY A 32 3.19 4.78 25.06
N ALA A 33 4.27 4.02 24.82
CA ALA A 33 5.65 4.36 25.18
C ALA A 33 6.54 4.65 23.95
N GLY A 34 5.94 4.76 22.76
CA GLY A 34 6.65 5.11 21.51
C GLY A 34 6.93 3.95 20.57
N THR A 35 6.60 2.70 20.93
CA THR A 35 6.79 1.55 20.04
C THR A 35 5.87 1.67 18.83
N PRO A 36 6.40 1.66 17.58
CA PRO A 36 5.60 1.81 16.39
C PRO A 36 4.68 0.61 16.14
N TRP A 37 3.59 0.83 15.40
CA TRP A 37 2.70 -0.20 14.94
C TRP A 37 3.33 -0.97 13.79
N ARG A 38 3.27 -2.31 13.81
CA ARG A 38 3.80 -3.16 12.74
C ARG A 38 2.67 -3.63 11.83
N VAL A 39 2.82 -3.44 10.52
CA VAL A 39 1.84 -3.84 9.49
C VAL A 39 2.53 -4.68 8.42
N GLY A 40 1.99 -5.86 8.16
CA GLY A 40 2.43 -6.72 7.05
C GLY A 40 1.84 -6.24 5.72
N ILE A 41 2.67 -6.17 4.69
CA ILE A 41 2.24 -5.95 3.32
C ILE A 41 2.06 -7.31 2.67
N GLN A 42 0.82 -7.62 2.28
CA GLN A 42 0.49 -8.91 1.69
C GLN A 42 1.16 -9.10 0.31
N HIS A 43 1.70 -10.29 0.08
CA HIS A 43 2.12 -10.68 -1.27
C HIS A 43 0.90 -10.84 -2.18
N PRO A 44 0.88 -10.27 -3.41
CA PRO A 44 -0.30 -10.33 -4.29
C PRO A 44 -0.64 -11.74 -4.78
N ARG A 45 0.28 -12.68 -4.59
CA ARG A 45 0.08 -14.13 -4.85
C ARG A 45 0.48 -14.92 -3.59
N PRO A 46 -0.34 -14.88 -2.52
CA PRO A 46 0.04 -15.44 -1.22
C PRO A 46 0.31 -16.93 -1.27
N GLN A 47 -0.36 -17.68 -2.15
CA GLN A 47 -0.15 -19.12 -2.32
C GLN A 47 1.26 -19.45 -2.82
N ALA A 48 1.85 -18.57 -3.63
CA ALA A 48 3.22 -18.75 -4.15
C ALA A 48 4.30 -18.66 -3.06
N VAL A 49 3.97 -18.05 -1.91
CA VAL A 49 4.92 -17.78 -0.82
C VAL A 49 4.44 -18.37 0.52
N GLY A 50 3.56 -19.37 0.49
CA GLY A 50 3.06 -20.04 1.70
C GLY A 50 2.29 -19.10 2.66
N GLY A 51 1.70 -18.01 2.14
CA GLY A 51 0.97 -17.02 2.93
C GLY A 51 1.85 -16.01 3.65
N ALA A 52 3.17 -16.04 3.49
CA ALA A 52 4.06 -15.06 4.10
C ALA A 52 3.80 -13.64 3.56
N PRO A 53 3.95 -12.60 4.40
CA PRO A 53 3.92 -11.23 3.91
C PRO A 53 5.11 -10.97 2.98
N LEU A 54 4.92 -10.06 2.02
CA LEU A 54 6.01 -9.58 1.17
C LEU A 54 7.04 -8.81 1.99
N ALA A 55 6.56 -7.94 2.85
CA ALA A 55 7.38 -7.10 3.71
C ALA A 55 6.58 -6.65 4.94
N THR A 56 7.28 -6.20 5.96
CA THR A 56 6.71 -5.53 7.14
C THR A 56 7.12 -4.06 7.15
N LEU A 57 6.20 -3.21 7.54
CA LEU A 57 6.40 -1.78 7.73
C LEU A 57 6.02 -1.37 9.17
N GLU A 58 6.82 -0.51 9.76
CA GLU A 58 6.49 0.15 11.02
C GLU A 58 5.81 1.49 10.74
N LEU A 59 4.57 1.65 11.23
CA LEU A 59 3.81 2.89 11.15
C LEU A 59 4.00 3.72 12.42
N ARG A 60 4.26 5.02 12.23
CA ARG A 60 4.33 6.04 13.27
C ARG A 60 2.99 6.74 13.42
N ASP A 61 2.83 7.51 14.49
CA ASP A 61 1.60 8.30 14.71
C ASP A 61 1.23 9.15 13.50
N GLY A 62 -0.02 9.03 13.09
CA GLY A 62 -0.61 9.76 11.97
C GLY A 62 -0.24 9.25 10.57
N GLU A 63 0.68 8.29 10.45
CA GLU A 63 0.98 7.67 9.16
C GLU A 63 -0.15 6.75 8.69
N ALA A 64 -0.35 6.70 7.37
CA ALA A 64 -1.32 5.81 6.75
C ALA A 64 -0.70 5.04 5.59
N ILE A 65 -1.10 3.77 5.45
CA ILE A 65 -0.71 2.90 4.36
C ILE A 65 -1.96 2.43 3.61
N GLY A 66 -1.91 2.47 2.28
CA GLY A 66 -2.97 1.96 1.41
C GLY A 66 -2.40 1.07 0.34
N THR A 67 -3.10 -0.04 0.06
CA THR A 67 -2.71 -0.99 -0.98
C THR A 67 -3.84 -1.16 -1.98
N SER A 68 -3.53 -0.92 -3.25
CA SER A 68 -4.37 -1.30 -4.39
C SER A 68 -3.81 -2.56 -5.03
N GLY A 69 -4.67 -3.55 -5.33
CA GLY A 69 -4.22 -4.82 -5.88
C GLY A 69 -5.27 -5.53 -6.74
N ASP A 70 -4.80 -6.47 -7.55
CA ASP A 70 -5.60 -7.26 -8.49
C ASP A 70 -6.09 -8.59 -7.90
N TYR A 71 -5.88 -8.85 -6.59
CA TYR A 71 -5.99 -10.17 -5.99
C TYR A 71 -7.18 -10.37 -5.03
N HIS A 72 -7.91 -9.31 -4.68
CA HIS A 72 -9.13 -9.41 -3.85
C HIS A 72 -10.42 -9.34 -4.67
N ARG A 73 -10.49 -8.41 -5.64
CA ARG A 73 -11.69 -8.17 -6.44
C ARG A 73 -11.34 -8.32 -7.91
N TYR A 74 -11.57 -9.49 -8.46
CA TYR A 74 -11.30 -9.83 -9.86
C TYR A 74 -12.18 -10.98 -10.31
N PHE A 75 -12.22 -11.21 -11.61
CA PHE A 75 -12.70 -12.43 -12.24
C PHE A 75 -11.67 -12.90 -13.27
N GLU A 76 -11.76 -14.16 -13.67
CA GLU A 76 -10.85 -14.74 -14.66
C GLU A 76 -11.63 -15.31 -15.84
N ILE A 77 -11.17 -15.01 -17.04
CA ILE A 77 -11.70 -15.55 -18.30
C ILE A 77 -10.52 -15.97 -19.17
N GLY A 78 -10.51 -17.24 -19.60
CA GLY A 78 -9.44 -17.75 -20.47
C GLY A 78 -8.03 -17.63 -19.85
N GLY A 79 -7.92 -17.75 -18.54
CA GLY A 79 -6.64 -17.62 -17.81
C GLY A 79 -6.16 -16.17 -17.62
N ARG A 80 -6.93 -15.17 -18.07
CA ARG A 80 -6.63 -13.76 -17.91
C ARG A 80 -7.44 -13.19 -16.75
N ARG A 81 -6.79 -12.41 -15.90
CA ARG A 81 -7.39 -11.77 -14.72
C ARG A 81 -7.85 -10.35 -15.05
N TYR A 82 -9.07 -10.03 -14.65
CA TYR A 82 -9.70 -8.74 -14.80
C TYR A 82 -10.03 -8.19 -13.42
N CYS A 83 -9.24 -7.23 -12.95
CA CYS A 83 -9.44 -6.62 -11.64
C CYS A 83 -10.43 -5.45 -11.71
N HIS A 84 -10.86 -4.98 -10.54
CA HIS A 84 -11.81 -3.87 -10.39
C HIS A 84 -11.22 -2.48 -10.66
N LEU A 85 -9.89 -2.37 -10.85
CA LEU A 85 -9.21 -1.11 -11.11
C LEU A 85 -9.20 -0.84 -12.61
N LEU A 86 -10.12 0.01 -13.06
CA LEU A 86 -10.27 0.36 -14.46
C LEU A 86 -9.32 1.50 -14.84
N ASP A 87 -8.65 1.36 -15.98
CA ASP A 87 -7.90 2.45 -16.60
C ASP A 87 -8.91 3.37 -17.32
N PRO A 88 -9.07 4.63 -16.89
CA PRO A 88 -10.04 5.55 -17.48
C PRO A 88 -9.73 5.92 -18.94
N ARG A 89 -8.50 5.66 -19.42
CA ARG A 89 -8.09 5.93 -20.80
C ARG A 89 -8.62 4.87 -21.78
N SER A 90 -8.71 3.63 -21.33
CA SER A 90 -9.15 2.48 -22.13
C SER A 90 -10.54 1.98 -21.79
N GLY A 91 -11.01 2.25 -20.55
CA GLY A 91 -12.23 1.66 -19.99
C GLY A 91 -12.08 0.20 -19.57
N PHE A 92 -10.88 -0.39 -19.68
CA PHE A 92 -10.59 -1.77 -19.29
C PHE A 92 -9.81 -1.84 -17.97
N PRO A 93 -9.83 -3.01 -17.28
CA PRO A 93 -8.98 -3.26 -16.12
C PRO A 93 -7.50 -3.04 -16.40
N ALA A 94 -6.80 -2.42 -15.46
CA ALA A 94 -5.36 -2.24 -15.54
C ALA A 94 -4.64 -3.59 -15.31
N GLU A 95 -3.68 -3.94 -16.16
CA GLU A 95 -3.05 -5.28 -16.18
C GLU A 95 -1.55 -5.26 -15.89
N ALA A 96 -0.91 -4.09 -15.94
CA ALA A 96 0.54 -3.97 -15.79
C ALA A 96 1.04 -4.09 -14.35
N THR A 97 0.13 -4.25 -13.38
CA THR A 97 0.45 -4.18 -11.95
C THR A 97 -0.36 -5.20 -11.17
N GLN A 98 0.28 -5.95 -10.26
CA GLN A 98 -0.39 -6.84 -9.32
C GLN A 98 -0.76 -6.12 -8.01
N ALA A 99 0.13 -5.26 -7.51
CA ALA A 99 -0.09 -4.50 -6.28
C ALA A 99 0.71 -3.18 -6.29
N VAL A 100 0.13 -2.16 -5.65
CA VAL A 100 0.83 -0.93 -5.26
C VAL A 100 0.48 -0.61 -3.82
N THR A 101 1.50 -0.44 -3.00
CA THR A 101 1.38 0.03 -1.63
C THR A 101 2.03 1.41 -1.52
N VAL A 102 1.32 2.36 -0.92
CA VAL A 102 1.82 3.71 -0.64
C VAL A 102 1.82 3.97 0.86
N LEU A 103 2.87 4.63 1.36
CA LEU A 103 2.94 5.16 2.71
C LEU A 103 2.80 6.68 2.63
N ILE A 104 1.84 7.22 3.36
CA ILE A 104 1.56 8.65 3.46
C ILE A 104 1.99 9.14 4.84
N ALA A 105 2.80 10.18 4.85
CA ALA A 105 3.25 10.87 6.05
C ALA A 105 2.06 11.48 6.83
N PRO A 106 2.22 11.74 8.13
CA PRO A 106 1.21 12.40 8.93
C PRO A 106 0.78 13.73 8.32
N GLY A 107 -0.53 14.01 8.36
CA GLY A 107 -1.06 15.24 7.82
C GLY A 107 -2.54 15.16 7.50
N LYS A 108 -3.06 16.25 6.91
CA LYS A 108 -4.48 16.34 6.52
C LYS A 108 -4.83 15.22 5.54
N ALA A 109 -5.86 14.45 5.92
CA ALA A 109 -6.43 13.38 5.10
C ALA A 109 -5.42 12.29 4.70
N ALA A 110 -4.47 11.93 5.56
CA ALA A 110 -3.47 10.90 5.28
C ALA A 110 -4.12 9.55 4.97
N GLY A 111 -5.16 9.17 5.70
CA GLY A 111 -5.93 7.95 5.47
C GLY A 111 -6.62 7.95 4.10
N MET A 112 -7.31 9.03 3.73
CA MET A 112 -7.92 9.16 2.40
C MET A 112 -6.87 9.15 1.29
N ARG A 113 -5.76 9.87 1.48
CA ARG A 113 -4.69 9.94 0.48
C ARG A 113 -4.02 8.59 0.25
N SER A 114 -3.84 7.77 1.28
CA SER A 114 -3.27 6.42 1.12
C SER A 114 -4.14 5.54 0.22
N ASP A 115 -5.46 5.62 0.35
CA ASP A 115 -6.39 4.89 -0.51
C ASP A 115 -6.44 5.50 -1.92
N ALA A 116 -6.70 6.80 -2.03
CA ALA A 116 -6.94 7.45 -3.31
C ALA A 116 -5.71 7.43 -4.22
N LEU A 117 -4.50 7.70 -3.68
CA LEU A 117 -3.30 7.86 -4.48
C LEU A 117 -2.65 6.54 -4.91
N SER A 118 -2.93 5.44 -4.24
CA SER A 118 -2.46 4.11 -4.67
C SER A 118 -3.04 3.69 -6.03
N LYS A 119 -4.26 4.12 -6.36
CA LYS A 119 -4.97 3.72 -7.58
C LYS A 119 -4.36 4.28 -8.88
N PRO A 120 -4.14 5.60 -9.03
CA PRO A 120 -3.51 6.13 -10.24
C PRO A 120 -2.07 5.63 -10.40
N ILE A 121 -1.32 5.37 -9.31
CA ILE A 121 0.01 4.78 -9.38
C ILE A 121 -0.06 3.32 -9.87
N PHE A 122 -1.06 2.55 -9.41
CA PHE A 122 -1.33 1.20 -9.90
C PHE A 122 -1.61 1.19 -11.40
N ILE A 123 -2.52 2.08 -11.86
CA ILE A 123 -2.95 2.18 -13.27
C ILE A 123 -1.81 2.65 -14.17
N ALA A 124 -0.90 3.47 -13.68
CA ALA A 124 0.25 3.97 -14.44
C ALA A 124 1.21 2.86 -14.91
N GLY A 125 1.17 1.67 -14.31
CA GLY A 125 1.97 0.53 -14.76
C GLY A 125 3.47 0.81 -14.75
N ALA A 126 4.12 0.84 -15.91
CA ALA A 126 5.54 1.13 -16.03
C ALA A 126 5.89 2.55 -15.57
N ASP A 127 4.99 3.51 -15.77
CA ASP A 127 5.19 4.92 -15.45
C ASP A 127 4.86 5.26 -13.98
N TRP A 128 4.72 4.25 -13.12
CA TRP A 128 4.33 4.40 -11.72
C TRP A 128 5.17 5.44 -10.96
N ARG A 129 6.47 5.53 -11.26
CA ARG A 129 7.38 6.45 -10.56
C ARG A 129 7.13 7.90 -10.95
N ALA A 130 6.92 8.17 -12.24
CA ALA A 130 6.54 9.50 -12.73
C ALA A 130 5.17 9.93 -12.15
N MET A 131 4.21 9.00 -12.09
CA MET A 131 2.90 9.25 -11.49
C MET A 131 3.03 9.55 -9.99
N ALA A 132 3.82 8.78 -9.25
CA ALA A 132 4.04 9.01 -7.83
C ALA A 132 4.63 10.40 -7.55
N ARG A 133 5.64 10.81 -8.32
CA ARG A 133 6.22 12.18 -8.25
C ARG A 133 5.17 13.26 -8.53
N LYS A 134 4.37 13.10 -9.59
CA LYS A 134 3.30 14.05 -9.93
C LYS A 134 2.27 14.21 -8.81
N LEU A 135 2.00 13.14 -8.06
CA LEU A 135 1.05 13.11 -6.96
C LEU A 135 1.66 13.48 -5.59
N GLY A 136 2.97 13.73 -5.53
CA GLY A 136 3.69 14.01 -4.29
C GLY A 136 3.72 12.80 -3.34
N VAL A 137 3.79 11.57 -3.89
CA VAL A 137 3.91 10.33 -3.11
C VAL A 137 5.34 9.84 -3.21
N GLU A 138 6.08 9.93 -2.11
CA GLU A 138 7.49 9.57 -2.05
C GLU A 138 7.72 8.08 -1.81
N ALA A 139 6.93 7.49 -0.92
CA ALA A 139 7.11 6.11 -0.48
C ALA A 139 6.12 5.17 -1.15
N VAL A 140 6.61 4.38 -2.11
CA VAL A 140 5.83 3.45 -2.95
C VAL A 140 6.55 2.12 -3.07
N LEU A 141 5.80 1.02 -2.92
CA LEU A 141 6.19 -0.33 -3.30
C LEU A 141 5.21 -0.82 -4.38
N LYS A 142 5.73 -1.32 -5.49
CA LYS A 142 4.94 -1.86 -6.61
C LYS A 142 5.37 -3.30 -6.91
N VAL A 143 4.41 -4.16 -7.17
CA VAL A 143 4.64 -5.48 -7.78
C VAL A 143 4.07 -5.43 -9.20
N GLY A 144 4.94 -5.64 -10.19
CA GLY A 144 4.58 -5.67 -11.61
C GLY A 144 3.78 -6.91 -11.98
N ALA A 145 3.21 -6.93 -13.20
CA ALA A 145 2.50 -8.09 -13.73
C ALA A 145 3.38 -9.35 -13.82
N ASP A 146 4.67 -9.16 -14.02
CA ASP A 146 5.71 -10.20 -14.04
C ASP A 146 6.16 -10.68 -12.65
N GLY A 147 5.62 -10.08 -11.58
CA GLY A 147 5.99 -10.37 -10.20
C GLY A 147 7.22 -9.59 -9.71
N THR A 148 7.86 -8.77 -10.55
CA THR A 148 8.99 -7.95 -10.14
C THR A 148 8.57 -6.91 -9.11
N ALA A 149 9.22 -6.90 -7.95
CA ALA A 149 9.01 -5.89 -6.92
C ALA A 149 9.90 -4.68 -7.15
N SER A 150 9.29 -3.51 -7.29
CA SER A 150 9.96 -2.22 -7.47
C SER A 150 9.62 -1.29 -6.31
N VAL A 151 10.60 -0.51 -5.85
CA VAL A 151 10.44 0.32 -4.66
C VAL A 151 11.09 1.68 -4.84
N SER A 152 10.47 2.72 -4.30
CA SER A 152 11.10 4.03 -4.18
C SER A 152 12.13 4.05 -3.04
N PRO A 153 13.18 4.89 -3.10
CA PRO A 153 14.18 4.98 -2.01
C PRO A 153 13.56 5.28 -0.64
N ALA A 154 12.56 6.18 -0.59
CA ALA A 154 11.86 6.51 0.64
C ALA A 154 11.11 5.31 1.25
N MET A 155 10.48 4.47 0.43
CA MET A 155 9.82 3.27 0.89
C MET A 155 10.84 2.19 1.27
N GLN A 156 11.91 2.00 0.50
CA GLN A 156 12.97 1.03 0.81
C GLN A 156 13.55 1.24 2.21
N ALA A 157 13.80 2.49 2.58
CA ALA A 157 14.33 2.85 3.90
C ALA A 157 13.41 2.50 5.08
N ARG A 158 12.14 2.18 4.81
CA ARG A 158 11.10 1.89 5.80
C ARG A 158 10.70 0.42 5.86
N LEU A 159 11.00 -0.35 4.81
CA LEU A 159 10.59 -1.74 4.69
C LEU A 159 11.58 -2.70 5.35
N LYS A 160 11.04 -3.68 6.05
CA LYS A 160 11.72 -4.93 6.37
C LYS A 160 11.17 -6.00 5.42
N ILE A 161 12.05 -6.56 4.59
CA ILE A 161 11.68 -7.64 3.68
C ILE A 161 11.55 -8.94 4.47
N ASP A 162 10.42 -9.63 4.30
CA ASP A 162 10.12 -10.87 5.00
C ASP A 162 10.33 -12.11 4.10
N LEU A 163 10.48 -11.92 2.79
CA LEU A 163 10.77 -12.98 1.80
C LEU A 163 12.25 -12.96 1.45
N PRO A 164 13.03 -13.99 1.80
CA PRO A 164 14.50 -14.02 1.62
C PRO A 164 14.95 -13.84 0.17
N ASP A 165 14.21 -14.38 -0.78
CA ASP A 165 14.56 -14.39 -2.20
C ASP A 165 13.96 -13.22 -2.99
N LEU A 166 13.24 -12.32 -2.32
CA LEU A 166 12.63 -11.17 -2.98
C LEU A 166 13.69 -10.16 -3.40
N LYS A 167 13.87 -10.02 -4.71
CA LYS A 167 14.70 -8.96 -5.29
C LYS A 167 13.89 -7.68 -5.42
N LEU A 168 14.32 -6.63 -4.75
CA LEU A 168 13.76 -5.30 -4.89
C LEU A 168 14.56 -4.47 -5.90
N LEU A 169 13.87 -3.98 -6.93
CA LEU A 169 14.40 -2.99 -7.83
C LEU A 169 14.15 -1.59 -7.27
N VAL A 170 15.20 -0.91 -6.84
CA VAL A 170 15.10 0.47 -6.36
C VAL A 170 15.02 1.41 -7.55
N VAL A 171 13.94 2.18 -7.63
CA VAL A 171 13.68 3.15 -8.72
C VAL A 171 13.71 4.56 -8.13
N PRO A 172 14.74 5.36 -8.44
CA PRO A 172 14.91 6.71 -7.91
C PRO A 172 13.84 7.70 -8.37
#